data_e27198dcdcfdba685ec37187c0bf9440
#
_entry.id   e27198dcdcfdba685ec37187c0bf9440
#
_cell.length_a   1.000
_cell.length_b   1.000
_cell.length_c   1.000
_cell.angle_alpha   90.00
_cell.angle_beta   90.00
_cell.angle_gamma   90.00
#
_symmetry.space_group_name_H-M   'P 1'
#
loop_
_entity.id
_entity.type
_entity.pdbx_description
1 polymer ?
#
loop_
_entity_poly.entity_id
_entity_poly.type
_entity_poly.pdbx_seq_one_letter_code
_entity_poly.pdbx_strand_id
1 'polypeptide(L)'
;MKRLPILIVMAVAMAQLSAWAAPVDEAAAAQCASQFLNRQVAQGHLKAAPAASVMQLVQVEKGVQDMPAYYVFNADDSYVIVAGDDRAESVLGFGDGQFDPETIPCNMQGLLSHYKEQMEWLQTHPDARVKPREANEVVVVSPLLTCTWSQGAPYYNLCPFDKGVRCVTGCVATAMAQVMYYWHYPDVLPDLPAYTTGFYHIYLPALPATPVDWAEMCDGYTMPYTPAQGMAVATLMRYCGQASSMEYGTDGSGSGTWNQYSAMMLLGYNQAMRFLHRDDYETLDWLAMMHEDLTQGRPILYCGSGEVGGHAYVVDGCIGMLFHINWGWEGNYNDYFLLDAFDVAGTSFSYGQSMLYRLYPAEDVPLWDIDVDGVCYKLNGHEATVTTRERRYGSYSGAVVIPSEVTSQGVTYPVTAIADGAFKNCSSLRTVTLPPTIKRIGKYAFKDCTSLRAINIPDGVTEIADFAFLNCWLMSTLTMGRHVEEIGYYAF
;
A
#
# COMPACT_ATOMS: atom_id res chain seq x y z
N MET A 1 -36.12 -3.66 -69.66
CA MET A 1 -35.47 -2.41 -69.24
C MET A 1 -35.52 -2.37 -67.70
N LYS A 2 -34.44 -2.81 -67.09
CA LYS A 2 -34.30 -2.78 -65.61
C LYS A 2 -33.39 -1.58 -65.22
N ARG A 3 -33.93 -0.66 -64.44
CA ARG A 3 -33.18 0.50 -63.93
C ARG A 3 -32.34 0.07 -62.76
N LEU A 4 -31.03 0.27 -62.84
CA LEU A 4 -30.07 0.16 -61.73
C LEU A 4 -30.17 1.43 -60.90
N PRO A 5 -30.16 1.36 -59.51
CA PRO A 5 -30.02 2.54 -58.72
C PRO A 5 -28.51 2.90 -58.56
N ILE A 6 -28.22 4.15 -58.82
CA ILE A 6 -26.90 4.76 -58.57
C ILE A 6 -26.70 4.90 -57.08
N LEU A 7 -25.72 4.15 -56.53
CA LEU A 7 -25.27 4.29 -55.17
C LEU A 7 -24.28 5.48 -55.10
N ILE A 8 -24.72 6.60 -54.53
CA ILE A 8 -23.82 7.72 -54.20
C ILE A 8 -23.06 7.34 -52.95
N VAL A 9 -21.80 6.95 -53.11
CA VAL A 9 -20.85 6.81 -51.98
C VAL A 9 -20.38 8.23 -51.60
N MET A 10 -20.94 8.80 -50.55
CA MET A 10 -20.34 9.96 -49.91
C MET A 10 -19.06 9.51 -49.17
N ALA A 11 -17.93 9.77 -49.79
CA ALA A 11 -16.64 9.74 -49.08
C ALA A 11 -16.64 10.89 -48.07
N VAL A 12 -16.86 10.57 -46.79
CA VAL A 12 -16.55 11.48 -45.68
C VAL A 12 -15.03 11.55 -45.60
N ALA A 13 -14.44 12.57 -46.19
CA ALA A 13 -13.06 12.93 -45.93
C ALA A 13 -12.99 13.34 -44.44
N MET A 14 -12.51 12.43 -43.60
CA MET A 14 -12.01 12.81 -42.29
C MET A 14 -10.78 13.69 -42.58
N ALA A 15 -10.97 14.99 -42.49
CA ALA A 15 -9.88 15.92 -42.30
C ALA A 15 -9.21 15.52 -40.97
N GLN A 16 -8.05 14.91 -41.05
CA GLN A 16 -7.13 14.90 -39.96
C GLN A 16 -6.72 16.36 -39.75
N LEU A 17 -7.48 17.07 -38.92
CA LEU A 17 -7.01 18.29 -38.28
C LEU A 17 -5.82 17.83 -37.44
N SER A 18 -4.61 18.17 -37.91
CA SER A 18 -3.44 18.22 -37.05
C SER A 18 -3.83 19.19 -35.92
N ALA A 19 -4.22 18.64 -34.78
CA ALA A 19 -4.49 19.45 -33.62
C ALA A 19 -3.17 20.16 -33.28
N TRP A 20 -3.14 21.46 -33.46
CA TRP A 20 -2.09 22.33 -32.92
C TRP A 20 -2.25 22.25 -31.40
N ALA A 21 -1.13 22.03 -30.70
CA ALA A 21 -1.08 22.10 -29.25
C ALA A 21 -1.85 23.33 -28.75
N ALA A 22 -2.87 23.10 -27.97
CA ALA A 22 -3.64 24.19 -27.37
C ALA A 22 -3.53 24.12 -25.83
N PRO A 23 -3.21 25.23 -25.18
CA PRO A 23 -3.37 25.32 -23.73
C PRO A 23 -4.81 24.99 -23.36
N VAL A 24 -5.00 24.15 -22.36
CA VAL A 24 -6.32 23.88 -21.78
C VAL A 24 -6.72 25.10 -20.96
N ASP A 25 -7.86 25.72 -21.25
CA ASP A 25 -8.37 26.80 -20.42
C ASP A 25 -9.07 26.28 -19.15
N GLU A 26 -9.26 27.16 -18.18
CA GLU A 26 -9.87 26.81 -16.89
C GLU A 26 -11.26 26.19 -17.02
N ALA A 27 -12.07 26.66 -17.97
CA ALA A 27 -13.44 26.16 -18.17
C ALA A 27 -13.42 24.74 -18.73
N ALA A 28 -12.55 24.48 -19.69
CA ALA A 28 -12.35 23.14 -20.26
C ALA A 28 -11.77 22.17 -19.21
N ALA A 29 -10.81 22.64 -18.40
CA ALA A 29 -10.25 21.87 -17.29
C ALA A 29 -11.33 21.52 -16.24
N ALA A 30 -12.15 22.47 -15.82
CA ALA A 30 -13.24 22.24 -14.88
C ALA A 30 -14.29 21.25 -15.42
N GLN A 31 -14.59 21.33 -16.72
CA GLN A 31 -15.50 20.38 -17.38
C GLN A 31 -14.89 18.97 -17.40
N CYS A 32 -13.61 18.84 -17.72
CA CYS A 32 -12.88 17.56 -17.69
C CYS A 32 -12.92 16.96 -16.29
N ALA A 33 -12.58 17.75 -15.27
CA ALA A 33 -12.60 17.40 -13.86
C ALA A 33 -13.96 16.83 -13.43
N SER A 34 -15.03 17.57 -13.71
CA SER A 34 -16.40 17.16 -13.36
C SER A 34 -16.82 15.86 -14.04
N GLN A 35 -16.55 15.71 -15.33
CA GLN A 35 -16.86 14.49 -16.07
C GLN A 35 -16.08 13.27 -15.55
N PHE A 36 -14.82 13.47 -15.20
CA PHE A 36 -13.96 12.43 -14.67
C PHE A 36 -14.44 11.96 -13.29
N LEU A 37 -14.61 12.89 -12.33
CA LEU A 37 -15.05 12.55 -10.97
C LEU A 37 -16.41 11.84 -10.98
N ASN A 38 -17.38 12.30 -11.79
CA ASN A 38 -18.66 11.63 -11.96
C ASN A 38 -18.53 10.18 -12.43
N ARG A 39 -17.59 9.90 -13.33
CA ARG A 39 -17.29 8.52 -13.77
C ARG A 39 -16.69 7.69 -12.65
N GLN A 40 -15.72 8.23 -11.89
CA GLN A 40 -15.08 7.50 -10.80
C GLN A 40 -16.09 7.12 -9.70
N VAL A 41 -17.01 8.01 -9.38
CA VAL A 41 -18.11 7.71 -8.45
C VAL A 41 -19.04 6.64 -9.00
N ALA A 42 -19.44 6.75 -10.27
CA ALA A 42 -20.32 5.76 -10.91
C ALA A 42 -19.68 4.35 -10.96
N GLN A 43 -18.36 4.28 -10.98
CA GLN A 43 -17.57 3.05 -10.96
C GLN A 43 -17.24 2.56 -9.54
N GLY A 44 -17.58 3.35 -8.51
CA GLY A 44 -17.33 3.00 -7.10
C GLY A 44 -15.88 3.22 -6.64
N HIS A 45 -15.10 4.01 -7.37
CA HIS A 45 -13.72 4.32 -7.03
C HIS A 45 -13.59 5.53 -6.08
N LEU A 46 -14.64 6.33 -5.94
CA LEU A 46 -14.78 7.42 -4.99
C LEU A 46 -16.03 7.25 -4.15
N LYS A 47 -16.01 7.72 -2.90
CA LYS A 47 -17.09 7.53 -1.93
C LYS A 47 -18.29 8.44 -2.13
N ALA A 48 -18.09 9.66 -2.60
CA ALA A 48 -19.14 10.66 -2.77
C ALA A 48 -19.38 10.97 -4.25
N ALA A 49 -20.67 11.07 -4.64
CA ALA A 49 -21.04 11.71 -5.88
C ALA A 49 -20.91 13.21 -5.67
N PRO A 50 -20.14 13.95 -6.49
CA PRO A 50 -20.35 15.38 -6.57
C PRO A 50 -21.80 15.56 -7.07
N ALA A 51 -22.72 15.92 -6.19
CA ALA A 51 -23.98 16.53 -6.62
C ALA A 51 -23.60 17.63 -7.59
N ALA A 52 -24.40 18.06 -8.57
CA ALA A 52 -24.03 19.08 -9.58
C ALA A 52 -23.23 20.29 -9.01
N SER A 53 -22.19 19.97 -8.27
CA SER A 53 -21.39 20.78 -7.37
C SER A 53 -20.40 21.56 -8.20
N VAL A 54 -20.33 22.80 -7.86
CA VAL A 54 -19.40 23.78 -8.39
C VAL A 54 -17.99 23.24 -8.12
N MET A 55 -17.27 22.88 -9.20
CA MET A 55 -15.84 22.60 -9.13
C MET A 55 -15.16 23.86 -8.60
N GLN A 56 -14.52 23.75 -7.45
CA GLN A 56 -13.77 24.86 -6.85
C GLN A 56 -12.32 24.78 -7.32
N LEU A 57 -11.87 25.74 -8.11
CA LEU A 57 -10.47 25.87 -8.46
C LEU A 57 -9.66 26.24 -7.20
N VAL A 58 -8.69 25.40 -6.84
CA VAL A 58 -7.85 25.56 -5.64
C VAL A 58 -6.45 26.06 -6.02
N GLN A 59 -5.92 25.54 -7.13
CA GLN A 59 -4.57 25.87 -7.57
C GLN A 59 -4.50 25.89 -9.11
N VAL A 60 -3.78 26.86 -9.64
CA VAL A 60 -3.25 26.84 -11.00
C VAL A 60 -1.75 26.88 -10.90
N GLU A 61 -1.10 25.76 -11.23
CA GLU A 61 0.35 25.76 -11.37
C GLU A 61 0.72 26.34 -12.73
N LYS A 62 1.66 27.25 -12.74
CA LYS A 62 2.07 27.94 -13.96
C LYS A 62 3.41 27.41 -14.45
N GLY A 63 3.49 27.18 -15.75
CA GLY A 63 4.70 26.86 -16.49
C GLY A 63 5.27 28.06 -17.24
N VAL A 64 5.79 27.83 -18.44
CA VAL A 64 6.46 28.83 -19.26
C VAL A 64 5.49 29.93 -19.68
N GLN A 65 5.90 31.20 -19.59
CA GLN A 65 5.12 32.37 -19.99
C GLN A 65 3.74 32.47 -19.30
N ASP A 66 3.65 32.04 -18.04
CA ASP A 66 2.40 32.02 -17.28
C ASP A 66 1.30 31.09 -17.86
N MET A 67 1.63 30.22 -18.82
CA MET A 67 0.68 29.20 -19.28
C MET A 67 0.43 28.20 -18.15
N PRO A 68 -0.81 27.70 -18.01
CA PRO A 68 -1.10 26.68 -16.99
C PRO A 68 -0.31 25.40 -17.27
N ALA A 69 0.40 24.88 -16.26
CA ALA A 69 0.96 23.54 -16.28
C ALA A 69 -0.12 22.52 -15.88
N TYR A 70 -0.81 22.78 -14.80
CA TYR A 70 -1.97 21.99 -14.38
C TYR A 70 -2.90 22.83 -13.50
N TYR A 71 -4.12 22.32 -13.36
CA TYR A 71 -5.18 22.84 -12.49
C TYR A 71 -5.51 21.83 -11.41
N VAL A 72 -5.82 22.29 -10.20
CA VAL A 72 -6.37 21.45 -9.13
C VAL A 72 -7.74 21.96 -8.75
N PHE A 73 -8.72 21.07 -8.80
CA PHE A 73 -10.09 21.37 -8.39
C PHE A 73 -10.48 20.50 -7.21
N ASN A 74 -11.18 21.13 -6.24
CA ASN A 74 -11.90 20.42 -5.19
C ASN A 74 -13.39 20.32 -5.55
N ALA A 75 -14.02 19.22 -5.17
CA ALA A 75 -15.45 18.97 -5.32
C ALA A 75 -15.93 18.09 -4.17
N ASP A 76 -16.79 18.66 -3.30
CA ASP A 76 -17.26 17.99 -2.07
C ASP A 76 -16.09 17.35 -1.28
N ASP A 77 -16.06 16.02 -1.13
CA ASP A 77 -15.00 15.25 -0.45
C ASP A 77 -14.01 14.62 -1.44
N SER A 78 -13.73 15.25 -2.56
CA SER A 78 -12.78 14.75 -3.55
C SER A 78 -12.01 15.89 -4.23
N TYR A 79 -10.88 15.55 -4.83
CA TYR A 79 -10.11 16.46 -5.68
C TYR A 79 -9.66 15.80 -6.98
N VAL A 80 -9.28 16.63 -7.95
CA VAL A 80 -8.74 16.18 -9.24
C VAL A 80 -7.70 17.15 -9.76
N ILE A 81 -6.63 16.62 -10.33
CA ILE A 81 -5.54 17.35 -10.99
C ILE A 81 -5.70 17.17 -12.49
N VAL A 82 -5.84 18.25 -13.23
CA VAL A 82 -6.07 18.27 -14.69
C VAL A 82 -4.90 18.94 -15.39
N ALA A 83 -4.39 18.33 -16.47
CA ALA A 83 -3.30 18.87 -17.26
C ALA A 83 -3.66 20.19 -17.94
N GLY A 84 -2.68 21.08 -18.06
CA GLY A 84 -2.81 22.37 -18.74
C GLY A 84 -2.50 22.34 -20.24
N ASP A 85 -2.16 21.19 -20.81
CA ASP A 85 -1.84 20.97 -22.23
C ASP A 85 -2.62 19.76 -22.75
N ASP A 86 -3.31 19.90 -23.86
CA ASP A 86 -4.20 18.88 -24.44
C ASP A 86 -3.47 17.66 -25.05
N ARG A 87 -2.15 17.73 -25.14
CA ARG A 87 -1.30 16.62 -25.57
C ARG A 87 -0.95 15.66 -24.43
N ALA A 88 -1.06 16.10 -23.19
CA ALA A 88 -0.88 15.24 -22.02
C ALA A 88 -2.14 14.43 -21.70
N GLU A 89 -2.00 13.44 -20.83
CA GLU A 89 -3.18 12.78 -20.24
C GLU A 89 -4.00 13.81 -19.47
N SER A 90 -5.30 13.86 -19.76
CA SER A 90 -6.17 14.93 -19.26
C SER A 90 -6.23 15.00 -17.73
N VAL A 91 -6.18 13.84 -17.03
CA VAL A 91 -6.18 13.75 -15.58
C VAL A 91 -4.85 13.18 -15.09
N LEU A 92 -4.16 13.96 -14.26
CA LEU A 92 -2.86 13.60 -13.70
C LEU A 92 -2.97 12.90 -12.35
N GLY A 93 -4.07 13.14 -11.63
CA GLY A 93 -4.33 12.51 -10.33
C GLY A 93 -5.70 12.89 -9.78
N PHE A 94 -6.20 12.08 -8.84
CA PHE A 94 -7.45 12.34 -8.12
C PHE A 94 -7.48 11.55 -6.82
N GLY A 95 -8.34 11.96 -5.90
CA GLY A 95 -8.53 11.25 -4.65
C GLY A 95 -9.73 11.71 -3.83
N ASP A 96 -9.89 11.03 -2.68
CA ASP A 96 -10.84 11.39 -1.62
C ASP A 96 -10.29 12.57 -0.80
N GLY A 97 -11.17 13.42 -0.26
CA GLY A 97 -10.84 14.57 0.59
C GLY A 97 -10.62 15.86 -0.20
N GLN A 98 -10.14 16.89 0.50
CA GLN A 98 -9.87 18.20 -0.10
C GLN A 98 -8.37 18.36 -0.34
N PHE A 99 -8.01 18.86 -1.51
CA PHE A 99 -6.64 19.25 -1.77
C PHE A 99 -6.34 20.59 -1.10
N ASP A 100 -5.29 20.62 -0.29
CA ASP A 100 -4.74 21.83 0.32
C ASP A 100 -3.24 21.93 0.01
N PRO A 101 -2.83 22.88 -0.83
CA PRO A 101 -1.44 23.01 -1.26
C PRO A 101 -0.44 23.25 -0.11
N GLU A 102 -0.90 23.67 1.07
CA GLU A 102 -0.04 23.92 2.24
C GLU A 102 0.26 22.62 3.03
N THR A 103 -0.52 21.56 2.81
CA THR A 103 -0.44 20.32 3.61
C THR A 103 0.05 19.10 2.83
N ILE A 104 0.34 19.25 1.54
CA ILE A 104 0.78 18.12 0.69
C ILE A 104 2.14 17.56 1.13
N PRO A 105 2.31 16.22 1.15
CA PRO A 105 3.57 15.58 1.47
C PRO A 105 4.71 16.00 0.53
N CYS A 106 5.95 16.06 1.04
CA CYS A 106 7.10 16.48 0.24
C CYS A 106 7.38 15.55 -0.95
N ASN A 107 7.12 14.26 -0.83
CA ASN A 107 7.24 13.32 -1.94
C ASN A 107 6.14 13.52 -3.01
N MET A 108 4.93 13.89 -2.62
CA MET A 108 3.88 14.32 -3.57
C MET A 108 4.26 15.65 -4.24
N GLN A 109 4.86 16.61 -3.51
CA GLN A 109 5.39 17.83 -4.11
C GLN A 109 6.39 17.52 -5.24
N GLY A 110 7.26 16.51 -5.04
CA GLY A 110 8.16 16.01 -6.06
C GLY A 110 7.45 15.55 -7.33
N LEU A 111 6.36 14.79 -7.19
CA LEU A 111 5.55 14.34 -8.34
C LEU A 111 4.85 15.52 -9.04
N LEU A 112 4.32 16.47 -8.29
CA LEU A 112 3.68 17.67 -8.85
C LEU A 112 4.68 18.56 -9.59
N SER A 113 5.91 18.71 -9.07
CA SER A 113 7.00 19.41 -9.75
C SER A 113 7.37 18.69 -11.07
N HIS A 114 7.38 17.37 -11.06
CA HIS A 114 7.61 16.58 -12.27
C HIS A 114 6.52 16.82 -13.32
N TYR A 115 5.25 16.89 -12.95
CA TYR A 115 4.17 17.26 -13.89
C TYR A 115 4.40 18.67 -14.48
N LYS A 116 4.79 19.63 -13.65
CA LYS A 116 5.09 20.97 -14.11
C LYS A 116 6.20 20.98 -15.16
N GLU A 117 7.33 20.34 -14.88
CA GLU A 117 8.46 20.26 -15.81
C GLU A 117 8.08 19.58 -17.13
N GLN A 118 7.26 18.54 -17.09
CA GLN A 118 6.74 17.89 -18.28
C GLN A 118 5.85 18.84 -19.10
N MET A 119 4.96 19.59 -18.46
CA MET A 119 4.13 20.58 -19.15
C MET A 119 4.98 21.72 -19.73
N GLU A 120 5.97 22.23 -19.00
CA GLU A 120 6.91 23.26 -19.48
C GLU A 120 7.68 22.77 -20.72
N TRP A 121 8.07 21.49 -20.72
CA TRP A 121 8.69 20.90 -21.91
C TRP A 121 7.73 20.87 -23.10
N LEU A 122 6.49 20.45 -22.95
CA LEU A 122 5.48 20.49 -24.01
C LEU A 122 5.25 21.92 -24.51
N GLN A 123 5.14 22.90 -23.62
CA GLN A 123 4.94 24.32 -23.94
C GLN A 123 6.11 24.91 -24.75
N THR A 124 7.32 24.40 -24.54
CA THR A 124 8.51 24.83 -25.31
C THR A 124 8.76 24.02 -26.59
N HIS A 125 8.03 22.91 -26.78
CA HIS A 125 8.13 22.02 -27.95
C HIS A 125 6.77 21.85 -28.63
N PRO A 126 6.26 22.89 -29.33
CA PRO A 126 4.91 22.87 -29.90
C PRO A 126 4.72 21.78 -30.95
N ASP A 127 5.79 21.34 -31.63
CA ASP A 127 5.75 20.29 -32.64
C ASP A 127 5.94 18.87 -32.08
N ALA A 128 6.06 18.71 -30.76
CA ALA A 128 6.23 17.42 -30.10
C ALA A 128 5.02 16.52 -30.36
N ARG A 129 5.31 15.28 -30.78
CA ARG A 129 4.27 14.24 -30.96
C ARG A 129 4.29 13.32 -29.75
N VAL A 130 3.26 13.47 -28.93
CA VAL A 130 3.00 12.55 -27.83
C VAL A 130 2.46 11.22 -28.38
N LYS A 131 3.00 10.09 -27.91
CA LYS A 131 2.49 8.77 -28.28
C LYS A 131 1.14 8.56 -27.59
N PRO A 132 0.07 8.18 -28.33
CA PRO A 132 -1.16 7.75 -27.67
C PRO A 132 -0.89 6.53 -26.80
N ARG A 133 -1.35 6.55 -25.55
CA ARG A 133 -1.33 5.41 -24.65
C ARG A 133 -2.61 4.60 -24.87
N GLU A 134 -2.57 3.65 -25.81
CA GLU A 134 -3.69 2.73 -26.02
C GLU A 134 -3.66 1.65 -24.94
N ALA A 135 -4.54 1.75 -23.95
CA ALA A 135 -4.83 0.66 -23.04
C ALA A 135 -5.84 -0.29 -23.69
N ASN A 136 -5.41 -1.47 -24.10
CA ASN A 136 -6.29 -2.51 -24.65
C ASN A 136 -7.26 -3.05 -23.59
N GLU A 137 -6.92 -2.97 -22.32
CA GLU A 137 -7.75 -3.39 -21.19
C GLU A 137 -7.43 -2.51 -19.97
N VAL A 138 -8.47 -2.04 -19.27
CA VAL A 138 -8.28 -1.25 -18.05
C VAL A 138 -8.03 -2.20 -16.88
N VAL A 139 -6.79 -2.29 -16.44
CA VAL A 139 -6.42 -3.04 -15.23
C VAL A 139 -6.89 -2.25 -14.01
N VAL A 140 -7.63 -2.91 -13.12
CA VAL A 140 -8.09 -2.32 -11.85
C VAL A 140 -7.64 -3.21 -10.70
N VAL A 141 -6.88 -2.65 -9.79
CA VAL A 141 -6.45 -3.29 -8.54
C VAL A 141 -6.72 -2.32 -7.40
N SER A 142 -7.58 -2.73 -6.47
CA SER A 142 -7.81 -1.94 -5.25
C SER A 142 -6.54 -1.85 -4.41
N PRO A 143 -6.37 -0.79 -3.60
CA PRO A 143 -5.21 -0.64 -2.74
C PRO A 143 -4.96 -1.90 -1.90
N LEU A 144 -3.74 -2.39 -1.94
CA LEU A 144 -3.32 -3.63 -1.26
C LEU A 144 -3.00 -3.37 0.21
N LEU A 145 -2.40 -2.22 0.52
CA LEU A 145 -2.01 -1.86 1.87
C LEU A 145 -3.20 -1.28 2.65
N THR A 146 -3.31 -1.66 3.91
CA THR A 146 -4.27 -1.07 4.86
C THR A 146 -3.61 -0.03 5.77
N CYS A 147 -2.29 -0.05 5.87
CA CYS A 147 -1.56 0.81 6.79
C CYS A 147 -1.39 2.24 6.27
N THR A 148 -1.51 3.19 7.21
CA THR A 148 -1.35 4.64 6.97
C THR A 148 -0.18 5.18 7.79
N TRP A 149 1.00 4.52 7.67
CA TRP A 149 2.15 4.82 8.51
C TRP A 149 2.85 6.13 8.13
N SER A 150 3.65 6.64 9.07
CA SER A 150 4.34 7.92 8.97
C SER A 150 5.79 7.83 9.48
N GLN A 151 6.48 8.96 9.58
CA GLN A 151 7.89 9.02 9.95
C GLN A 151 8.15 9.57 11.36
N GLY A 152 7.10 10.08 12.02
CA GLY A 152 7.14 10.63 13.38
C GLY A 152 6.94 9.59 14.47
N ALA A 153 6.37 9.99 15.62
CA ALA A 153 6.00 9.06 16.69
C ALA A 153 4.77 8.23 16.31
N PRO A 154 4.71 6.94 16.65
CA PRO A 154 5.70 6.14 17.41
C PRO A 154 6.82 5.58 16.55
N TYR A 155 6.74 5.69 15.23
CA TYR A 155 7.60 5.02 14.24
C TYR A 155 9.09 5.30 14.50
N TYR A 156 9.46 6.52 14.85
CA TYR A 156 10.84 6.92 15.12
C TYR A 156 11.35 6.59 16.55
N ASN A 157 10.55 5.97 17.42
CA ASN A 157 10.90 5.84 18.85
C ASN A 157 12.23 5.13 19.12
N LEU A 158 12.71 4.33 18.19
CA LEU A 158 14.02 3.67 18.24
C LEU A 158 15.07 4.27 17.28
N CYS A 159 14.74 5.37 16.59
CA CYS A 159 15.73 6.10 15.79
C CYS A 159 16.77 6.78 16.70
N PRO A 160 18.00 6.99 16.20
CA PRO A 160 19.05 7.65 16.98
C PRO A 160 18.73 9.12 17.26
N PHE A 161 19.58 9.74 18.05
CA PHE A 161 19.55 11.18 18.30
C PHE A 161 20.72 11.86 17.58
N ASP A 162 20.48 13.05 17.05
CA ASP A 162 21.49 14.01 16.67
C ASP A 162 21.33 15.26 17.54
N LYS A 163 22.41 15.67 18.22
CA LYS A 163 22.46 16.86 19.10
C LYS A 163 21.29 16.97 20.08
N GLY A 164 20.80 15.83 20.59
CA GLY A 164 19.70 15.77 21.55
C GLY A 164 18.30 15.79 20.96
N VAL A 165 18.16 15.85 19.65
CA VAL A 165 16.89 15.73 18.91
C VAL A 165 16.81 14.35 18.26
N ARG A 166 15.65 13.69 18.35
CA ARG A 166 15.44 12.39 17.73
C ARG A 166 15.31 12.53 16.21
N CYS A 167 16.04 11.70 15.48
CA CYS A 167 15.96 11.64 14.04
C CYS A 167 14.63 10.98 13.58
N VAL A 168 14.13 11.36 12.40
CA VAL A 168 12.96 10.73 11.77
C VAL A 168 13.34 9.39 11.14
N THR A 169 12.34 8.53 10.87
CA THR A 169 12.59 7.21 10.27
C THR A 169 13.17 7.30 8.86
N GLY A 170 12.73 8.27 8.07
CA GLY A 170 13.02 8.38 6.65
C GLY A 170 12.04 7.59 5.76
N CYS A 171 11.76 8.12 4.57
CA CYS A 171 10.79 7.56 3.63
C CYS A 171 11.14 6.12 3.21
N VAL A 172 12.43 5.81 3.04
CA VAL A 172 12.91 4.46 2.69
C VAL A 172 12.51 3.43 3.73
N ALA A 173 12.83 3.68 5.01
CA ALA A 173 12.48 2.75 6.10
C ALA A 173 10.96 2.61 6.22
N THR A 174 10.21 3.70 6.05
CA THR A 174 8.74 3.70 6.11
C THR A 174 8.15 2.85 5.00
N ALA A 175 8.56 3.06 3.74
CA ALA A 175 8.06 2.31 2.59
C ALA A 175 8.41 0.81 2.69
N MET A 176 9.65 0.49 3.09
CA MET A 176 10.06 -0.90 3.35
C MET A 176 9.20 -1.55 4.44
N ALA A 177 9.03 -0.87 5.56
CA ALA A 177 8.26 -1.39 6.69
C ALA A 177 6.78 -1.61 6.34
N GLN A 178 6.16 -0.72 5.54
CA GLN A 178 4.79 -0.89 5.03
C GLN A 178 4.66 -2.14 4.16
N VAL A 179 5.60 -2.40 3.26
CA VAL A 179 5.62 -3.62 2.45
C VAL A 179 5.83 -4.85 3.32
N MET A 180 6.72 -4.79 4.32
CA MET A 180 6.96 -5.88 5.26
C MET A 180 5.72 -6.16 6.11
N TYR A 181 5.03 -5.13 6.57
CA TYR A 181 3.75 -5.25 7.29
C TYR A 181 2.66 -5.86 6.42
N TYR A 182 2.58 -5.51 5.16
CA TYR A 182 1.64 -6.13 4.23
C TYR A 182 1.85 -7.64 4.10
N TRP A 183 3.12 -8.09 4.02
CA TRP A 183 3.47 -9.51 3.91
C TRP A 183 3.50 -10.23 5.26
N HIS A 184 3.51 -9.51 6.41
CA HIS A 184 3.84 -10.05 7.73
C HIS A 184 5.10 -10.95 7.67
N TYR A 185 6.17 -10.42 7.10
CA TYR A 185 7.40 -11.15 6.85
C TYR A 185 8.63 -10.25 7.04
N PRO A 186 9.73 -10.79 7.60
CA PRO A 186 9.96 -12.14 8.15
C PRO A 186 9.38 -12.33 9.56
N ASP A 187 9.31 -13.58 10.03
CA ASP A 187 8.93 -13.87 11.42
C ASP A 187 10.02 -13.44 12.43
N VAL A 188 11.29 -13.47 11.97
CA VAL A 188 12.46 -13.02 12.75
C VAL A 188 13.31 -12.10 11.87
N LEU A 189 13.49 -10.87 12.32
CA LEU A 189 14.44 -9.94 11.71
C LEU A 189 15.88 -10.46 11.96
N PRO A 190 16.78 -10.44 10.98
CA PRO A 190 18.14 -10.93 11.13
C PRO A 190 18.95 -10.03 12.06
N ASP A 191 20.07 -10.54 12.55
CA ASP A 191 21.10 -9.71 13.17
C ASP A 191 21.69 -8.74 12.12
N LEU A 192 21.90 -7.50 12.53
CA LEU A 192 22.46 -6.44 11.69
C LEU A 192 23.71 -5.86 12.30
N PRO A 193 24.78 -5.64 11.52
CA PRO A 193 26.02 -5.07 12.02
C PRO A 193 25.84 -3.62 12.48
N ALA A 194 26.72 -3.19 13.37
CA ALA A 194 26.85 -1.77 13.71
C ALA A 194 27.41 -1.00 12.52
N TYR A 195 27.00 0.26 12.40
CA TYR A 195 27.61 1.19 11.45
C TYR A 195 27.61 2.63 11.99
N THR A 196 28.35 3.50 11.32
CA THR A 196 28.30 4.95 11.59
C THR A 196 27.84 5.66 10.31
N THR A 197 26.88 6.58 10.45
CA THR A 197 26.41 7.38 9.32
C THR A 197 27.53 8.20 8.70
N GLY A 198 27.51 8.37 7.38
CA GLY A 198 28.59 9.04 6.65
C GLY A 198 28.58 10.55 6.82
N PHE A 199 27.40 11.17 6.88
CA PHE A 199 27.23 12.61 6.91
C PHE A 199 27.18 13.19 8.34
N TYR A 200 26.34 12.63 9.22
CA TYR A 200 26.17 13.12 10.59
C TYR A 200 27.06 12.42 11.62
N HIS A 201 27.80 11.38 11.22
CA HIS A 201 28.69 10.58 12.07
C HIS A 201 28.01 9.99 13.32
N ILE A 202 26.74 9.63 13.19
CA ILE A 202 25.95 9.00 14.24
C ILE A 202 26.30 7.51 14.30
N TYR A 203 26.77 7.03 15.45
CA TYR A 203 27.03 5.61 15.65
C TYR A 203 25.73 4.86 15.97
N LEU A 204 25.48 3.79 15.25
CA LEU A 204 24.37 2.88 15.42
C LEU A 204 24.91 1.51 15.85
N PRO A 205 24.56 1.01 17.04
CA PRO A 205 25.00 -0.29 17.49
C PRO A 205 24.40 -1.41 16.66
N ALA A 206 25.06 -2.58 16.67
CA ALA A 206 24.53 -3.79 16.07
C ALA A 206 23.16 -4.15 16.67
N LEU A 207 22.29 -4.69 15.84
CA LEU A 207 20.98 -5.19 16.25
C LEU A 207 21.02 -6.72 16.29
N PRO A 208 20.50 -7.38 17.35
CA PRO A 208 20.40 -8.84 17.41
C PRO A 208 19.28 -9.35 16.51
N ALA A 209 19.27 -10.64 16.18
CA ALA A 209 18.09 -11.26 15.58
C ALA A 209 16.89 -11.09 16.53
N THR A 210 15.75 -10.62 16.00
CA THR A 210 14.60 -10.22 16.82
C THR A 210 13.30 -10.75 16.23
N PRO A 211 12.50 -11.52 16.97
CA PRO A 211 11.16 -11.90 16.55
C PRO A 211 10.28 -10.67 16.28
N VAL A 212 9.44 -10.74 15.26
CA VAL A 212 8.50 -9.67 14.90
C VAL A 212 7.12 -10.02 15.45
N ASP A 213 6.57 -9.12 16.25
CA ASP A 213 5.20 -9.26 16.71
C ASP A 213 4.24 -8.53 15.75
N TRP A 214 3.93 -9.20 14.65
CA TRP A 214 3.01 -8.67 13.64
C TRP A 214 1.61 -8.42 14.19
N ALA A 215 1.18 -9.18 15.20
CA ALA A 215 -0.14 -9.05 15.81
C ALA A 215 -0.29 -7.75 16.61
N GLU A 216 0.79 -7.23 17.19
CA GLU A 216 0.81 -5.96 17.92
C GLU A 216 0.76 -4.74 16.99
N MET A 217 1.15 -4.87 15.72
CA MET A 217 1.17 -3.72 14.82
C MET A 217 -0.24 -3.30 14.39
N CYS A 218 -0.43 -1.98 14.26
CA CYS A 218 -1.69 -1.37 13.86
C CYS A 218 -1.59 -0.77 12.46
N ASP A 219 -2.72 -0.68 11.76
CA ASP A 219 -2.78 -0.02 10.44
C ASP A 219 -2.46 1.48 10.52
N GLY A 220 -2.74 2.11 11.66
CA GLY A 220 -2.40 3.52 11.94
C GLY A 220 -2.23 3.78 13.42
N TYR A 221 -1.56 4.87 13.77
CA TYR A 221 -1.23 5.25 15.14
C TYR A 221 -1.74 6.65 15.52
N THR A 222 -2.71 7.17 14.79
CA THR A 222 -3.42 8.42 15.12
C THR A 222 -4.40 8.26 16.27
N MET A 223 -4.89 7.03 16.50
CA MET A 223 -5.73 6.66 17.65
C MET A 223 -4.85 6.21 18.82
N PRO A 224 -5.38 6.21 20.06
CA PRO A 224 -4.63 5.69 21.21
C PRO A 224 -4.12 4.26 20.96
N TYR A 225 -2.84 4.06 21.20
CA TYR A 225 -2.16 2.78 21.07
C TYR A 225 -1.39 2.44 22.36
N THR A 226 -1.12 1.15 22.57
CA THR A 226 -0.34 0.70 23.72
C THR A 226 1.16 0.93 23.53
N PRO A 227 1.96 1.01 24.60
CA PRO A 227 3.42 1.05 24.49
C PRO A 227 3.99 -0.14 23.70
N ALA A 228 3.39 -1.33 23.81
CA ALA A 228 3.81 -2.53 23.07
C ALA A 228 3.61 -2.35 21.54
N GLN A 229 2.46 -1.83 21.14
CA GLN A 229 2.14 -1.53 19.75
C GLN A 229 3.10 -0.51 19.15
N GLY A 230 3.34 0.58 19.89
CA GLY A 230 4.32 1.60 19.46
C GLY A 230 5.75 1.06 19.39
N MET A 231 6.13 0.14 20.27
CA MET A 231 7.45 -0.48 20.24
C MET A 231 7.59 -1.48 19.09
N ALA A 232 6.55 -2.25 18.77
CA ALA A 232 6.56 -3.20 17.67
C ALA A 232 6.85 -2.52 16.33
N VAL A 233 6.12 -1.45 15.99
CA VAL A 233 6.35 -0.70 14.74
C VAL A 233 7.69 0.03 14.75
N ALA A 234 8.10 0.62 15.87
CA ALA A 234 9.40 1.28 15.98
C ALA A 234 10.56 0.30 15.80
N THR A 235 10.43 -0.94 16.28
CA THR A 235 11.42 -1.99 16.06
C THR A 235 11.56 -2.30 14.57
N LEU A 236 10.47 -2.52 13.87
CA LEU A 236 10.48 -2.77 12.43
C LEU A 236 11.14 -1.61 11.67
N MET A 237 10.74 -0.36 11.96
CA MET A 237 11.32 0.84 11.35
C MET A 237 12.83 0.95 11.61
N ARG A 238 13.27 0.63 12.82
CA ARG A 238 14.68 0.65 13.22
C ARG A 238 15.51 -0.36 12.41
N TYR A 239 14.98 -1.56 12.19
CA TYR A 239 15.63 -2.59 11.37
C TYR A 239 15.65 -2.22 9.90
N CYS A 240 14.57 -1.71 9.34
CA CYS A 240 14.53 -1.20 7.96
C CYS A 240 15.58 -0.11 7.71
N GLY A 241 15.68 0.86 8.64
CA GLY A 241 16.68 1.91 8.55
C GLY A 241 18.12 1.39 8.66
N GLN A 242 18.41 0.43 9.56
CA GLN A 242 19.74 -0.15 9.69
C GLN A 242 20.11 -1.01 8.48
N ALA A 243 19.18 -1.85 8.00
CA ALA A 243 19.41 -2.70 6.83
C ALA A 243 19.69 -1.87 5.57
N SER A 244 19.03 -0.71 5.42
CA SER A 244 19.22 0.20 4.29
C SER A 244 20.39 1.20 4.48
N SER A 245 21.17 1.09 5.55
CA SER A 245 22.26 2.03 5.85
C SER A 245 21.81 3.49 5.87
N MET A 246 20.72 3.76 6.60
CA MET A 246 20.07 5.07 6.67
C MET A 246 21.01 6.17 7.15
N GLU A 247 21.12 7.26 6.42
CA GLU A 247 21.68 8.52 6.88
C GLU A 247 20.61 9.26 7.70
N TYR A 248 20.67 9.09 9.01
CA TYR A 248 19.68 9.65 9.94
C TYR A 248 19.89 11.15 10.17
N GLY A 249 18.80 11.92 10.09
CA GLY A 249 18.78 13.35 10.39
C GLY A 249 17.48 13.76 11.09
N THR A 250 17.45 14.95 11.69
CA THR A 250 16.30 15.47 12.45
C THR A 250 15.18 15.99 11.55
N ASP A 251 15.55 16.57 10.42
CA ASP A 251 14.61 17.16 9.45
C ASP A 251 14.30 16.21 8.28
N GLY A 252 15.10 15.18 8.12
CA GLY A 252 14.96 14.14 7.09
C GLY A 252 16.03 13.09 7.23
N SER A 253 15.67 11.84 7.01
CA SER A 253 16.58 10.69 6.94
C SER A 253 16.48 10.07 5.55
N GLY A 254 17.60 9.72 4.94
CA GLY A 254 17.65 9.21 3.58
C GLY A 254 18.56 8.01 3.41
N SER A 255 18.30 7.23 2.38
CA SER A 255 19.16 6.12 1.94
C SER A 255 19.13 6.01 0.42
N GLY A 256 20.21 5.52 -0.16
CA GLY A 256 20.27 5.29 -1.60
C GLY A 256 19.28 4.21 -2.05
N THR A 257 18.73 4.37 -3.25
CA THR A 257 17.75 3.42 -3.81
C THR A 257 18.28 1.99 -3.95
N TRP A 258 19.55 1.83 -4.30
CA TRP A 258 20.21 0.52 -4.32
C TRP A 258 20.28 -0.16 -2.95
N ASN A 259 20.38 0.63 -1.88
CA ASN A 259 20.41 0.10 -0.52
C ASN A 259 19.10 -0.55 -0.13
N GLN A 260 17.96 -0.09 -0.67
CA GLN A 260 16.65 -0.71 -0.44
C GLN A 260 16.63 -2.14 -1.00
N TYR A 261 17.13 -2.34 -2.22
CA TYR A 261 17.23 -3.67 -2.83
C TYR A 261 18.08 -4.60 -1.96
N SER A 262 19.27 -4.15 -1.58
CA SER A 262 20.18 -4.93 -0.74
C SER A 262 19.59 -5.23 0.63
N ALA A 263 18.87 -4.26 1.22
CA ALA A 263 18.19 -4.42 2.50
C ALA A 263 17.06 -5.45 2.43
N MET A 264 16.19 -5.39 1.40
CA MET A 264 15.11 -6.37 1.24
C MET A 264 15.65 -7.78 1.01
N MET A 265 16.76 -7.92 0.26
CA MET A 265 17.46 -9.21 0.14
C MET A 265 17.98 -9.72 1.49
N LEU A 266 18.61 -8.85 2.29
CA LEU A 266 19.11 -9.18 3.63
C LEU A 266 17.96 -9.56 4.58
N LEU A 267 16.79 -8.92 4.44
CA LEU A 267 15.58 -9.20 5.21
C LEU A 267 14.81 -10.44 4.71
N GLY A 268 15.38 -11.23 3.78
CA GLY A 268 14.87 -12.53 3.35
C GLY A 268 13.84 -12.48 2.21
N TYR A 269 13.77 -11.38 1.46
CA TYR A 269 12.89 -11.30 0.29
C TYR A 269 13.47 -12.04 -0.92
N ASN A 270 12.62 -12.29 -1.91
CA ASN A 270 12.87 -13.17 -3.04
C ASN A 270 14.11 -12.78 -3.85
N GLN A 271 14.97 -13.76 -4.17
CA GLN A 271 16.14 -13.57 -5.04
C GLN A 271 15.77 -13.24 -6.51
N ALA A 272 14.53 -13.50 -6.94
CA ALA A 272 14.03 -13.07 -8.24
C ALA A 272 13.63 -11.58 -8.28
N MET A 273 13.63 -10.91 -7.12
CA MET A 273 13.43 -9.47 -7.03
C MET A 273 14.48 -8.74 -7.88
N ARG A 274 14.07 -7.70 -8.57
CA ARG A 274 14.93 -6.89 -9.44
C ARG A 274 14.81 -5.41 -9.08
N PHE A 275 15.92 -4.74 -9.03
CA PHE A 275 15.98 -3.29 -8.99
C PHE A 275 16.01 -2.77 -10.43
N LEU A 276 15.01 -1.99 -10.82
CA LEU A 276 14.83 -1.51 -12.18
C LEU A 276 14.81 0.02 -12.20
N HIS A 277 15.49 0.60 -13.18
CA HIS A 277 15.43 2.03 -13.47
C HIS A 277 14.46 2.29 -14.61
N ARG A 278 13.66 3.36 -14.48
CA ARG A 278 12.66 3.74 -15.48
C ARG A 278 13.25 4.01 -16.85
N ASP A 279 14.45 4.59 -16.89
CA ASP A 279 15.18 4.95 -18.14
C ASP A 279 15.54 3.74 -19.02
N ASP A 280 15.61 2.55 -18.43
CA ASP A 280 15.98 1.32 -19.15
C ASP A 280 14.81 0.69 -19.91
N TYR A 281 13.60 1.26 -19.82
CA TYR A 281 12.36 0.64 -20.32
C TYR A 281 11.48 1.63 -21.09
N GLU A 282 10.84 1.14 -22.15
CA GLU A 282 9.73 1.86 -22.78
C GLU A 282 8.54 1.97 -21.81
N THR A 283 7.73 3.02 -21.95
CA THR A 283 6.62 3.30 -21.02
C THR A 283 5.65 2.14 -20.89
N LEU A 284 5.25 1.52 -22.01
CA LEU A 284 4.29 0.40 -21.95
C LEU A 284 4.85 -0.83 -21.26
N ASP A 285 6.16 -1.12 -21.43
CA ASP A 285 6.80 -2.25 -20.74
C ASP A 285 6.89 -1.99 -19.24
N TRP A 286 7.20 -0.75 -18.84
CA TRP A 286 7.23 -0.35 -17.44
C TRP A 286 5.86 -0.49 -16.77
N LEU A 287 4.81 0.03 -17.41
CA LEU A 287 3.44 -0.10 -16.93
C LEU A 287 2.98 -1.55 -16.87
N ALA A 288 3.34 -2.37 -17.87
CA ALA A 288 3.00 -3.80 -17.89
C ALA A 288 3.62 -4.56 -16.70
N MET A 289 4.90 -4.26 -16.37
CA MET A 289 5.55 -4.86 -15.19
C MET A 289 4.87 -4.43 -13.88
N MET A 290 4.47 -3.17 -13.76
CA MET A 290 3.76 -2.69 -12.58
C MET A 290 2.37 -3.36 -12.45
N HIS A 291 1.63 -3.46 -13.54
CA HIS A 291 0.36 -4.17 -13.59
C HIS A 291 0.52 -5.67 -13.25
N GLU A 292 1.60 -6.31 -13.75
CA GLU A 292 1.90 -7.71 -13.39
C GLU A 292 2.03 -7.85 -11.88
N ASP A 293 2.86 -7.02 -11.23
CA ASP A 293 3.05 -7.13 -9.78
C ASP A 293 1.76 -6.85 -9.00
N LEU A 294 1.05 -5.78 -9.33
CA LEU A 294 -0.18 -5.42 -8.63
C LEU A 294 -1.28 -6.48 -8.78
N THR A 295 -1.48 -7.04 -9.97
CA THR A 295 -2.45 -8.11 -10.21
C THR A 295 -2.10 -9.41 -9.50
N GLN A 296 -0.81 -9.65 -9.23
CA GLN A 296 -0.33 -10.76 -8.40
C GLN A 296 -0.38 -10.44 -6.90
N GLY A 297 -0.95 -9.29 -6.51
CA GLY A 297 -1.02 -8.85 -5.13
C GLY A 297 0.33 -8.48 -4.53
N ARG A 298 1.25 -7.94 -5.31
CA ARG A 298 2.58 -7.53 -4.89
C ARG A 298 2.65 -6.00 -4.88
N PRO A 299 2.71 -5.36 -3.71
CA PRO A 299 2.96 -3.92 -3.63
C PRO A 299 4.39 -3.61 -4.11
N ILE A 300 4.53 -2.50 -4.78
CA ILE A 300 5.79 -2.09 -5.42
C ILE A 300 6.45 -1.02 -4.55
N LEU A 301 7.67 -1.26 -4.10
CA LEU A 301 8.48 -0.21 -3.50
C LEU A 301 9.04 0.65 -4.64
N TYR A 302 8.61 1.90 -4.70
CA TYR A 302 8.89 2.84 -5.78
C TYR A 302 9.68 4.03 -5.28
N CYS A 303 10.53 4.56 -6.11
CA CYS A 303 11.31 5.76 -5.83
C CYS A 303 11.20 6.73 -7.00
N GLY A 304 11.18 8.00 -6.68
CA GLY A 304 11.35 9.10 -7.62
C GLY A 304 12.22 10.17 -7.01
N SER A 305 12.88 10.97 -7.83
CA SER A 305 13.65 12.12 -7.38
C SER A 305 13.18 13.37 -8.12
N GLY A 306 13.25 14.51 -7.47
CA GLY A 306 12.92 15.82 -8.00
C GLY A 306 13.83 16.87 -7.40
N GLU A 307 13.56 18.16 -7.63
CA GLU A 307 14.34 19.27 -7.09
C GLU A 307 14.48 19.24 -5.57
N VAL A 308 13.47 18.72 -4.87
CA VAL A 308 13.43 18.62 -3.40
C VAL A 308 14.08 17.34 -2.86
N GLY A 309 14.75 16.55 -3.71
CA GLY A 309 15.42 15.31 -3.34
C GLY A 309 14.71 14.05 -3.79
N GLY A 310 15.28 12.88 -3.42
CA GLY A 310 14.70 11.57 -3.71
C GLY A 310 13.73 11.11 -2.63
N HIS A 311 12.65 10.46 -3.03
CA HIS A 311 11.64 9.91 -2.12
C HIS A 311 11.29 8.48 -2.47
N ALA A 312 11.10 7.66 -1.42
CA ALA A 312 10.55 6.31 -1.53
C ALA A 312 9.09 6.31 -1.05
N TYR A 313 8.25 5.52 -1.72
CA TYR A 313 6.85 5.32 -1.40
C TYR A 313 6.39 3.94 -1.92
N VAL A 314 5.16 3.56 -1.61
CA VAL A 314 4.62 2.28 -2.07
C VAL A 314 3.53 2.53 -3.10
N VAL A 315 3.63 1.86 -4.25
CA VAL A 315 2.55 1.75 -5.23
C VAL A 315 1.83 0.43 -4.96
N ASP A 316 0.55 0.49 -4.66
CA ASP A 316 -0.17 -0.66 -4.14
C ASP A 316 -1.56 -0.90 -4.76
N GLY A 317 -1.91 -0.15 -5.79
CA GLY A 317 -3.15 -0.32 -6.55
C GLY A 317 -3.13 0.43 -7.86
N CYS A 318 -4.14 0.26 -8.72
CA CYS A 318 -4.26 1.02 -9.95
C CYS A 318 -5.68 1.04 -10.51
N ILE A 319 -5.97 2.07 -11.31
CA ILE A 319 -7.12 2.18 -12.21
C ILE A 319 -6.56 2.59 -13.58
N GLY A 320 -6.33 1.60 -14.44
CA GLY A 320 -5.61 1.82 -15.69
C GLY A 320 -4.19 2.32 -15.45
N MET A 321 -3.88 3.53 -15.91
CA MET A 321 -2.56 4.15 -15.77
C MET A 321 -2.42 5.00 -14.50
N LEU A 322 -3.49 5.23 -13.77
CA LEU A 322 -3.47 5.93 -12.49
C LEU A 322 -3.16 4.92 -11.39
N PHE A 323 -2.04 5.10 -10.71
CA PHE A 323 -1.55 4.22 -9.65
C PHE A 323 -1.89 4.80 -8.29
N HIS A 324 -2.43 3.94 -7.41
CA HIS A 324 -2.59 4.30 -6.00
C HIS A 324 -1.24 4.32 -5.31
N ILE A 325 -0.94 5.43 -4.63
CA ILE A 325 0.33 5.68 -3.96
C ILE A 325 0.09 5.84 -2.46
N ASN A 326 0.79 5.04 -1.66
CA ASN A 326 0.91 5.25 -0.23
C ASN A 326 2.21 6.01 0.07
N TRP A 327 2.08 7.28 0.42
CA TRP A 327 3.20 8.19 0.60
C TRP A 327 3.98 8.00 1.90
N GLY A 328 3.42 7.29 2.89
CA GLY A 328 4.02 7.17 4.22
C GLY A 328 3.87 8.44 5.07
N TRP A 329 2.72 9.13 4.99
CA TRP A 329 2.38 10.38 5.69
C TRP A 329 0.98 10.32 6.32
N GLU A 330 0.76 9.35 7.21
CA GLU A 330 -0.50 9.15 7.95
C GLU A 330 -1.74 8.94 7.07
N GLY A 331 -1.54 8.49 5.82
CA GLY A 331 -2.61 8.29 4.85
C GLY A 331 -3.01 9.56 4.09
N ASN A 332 -2.39 10.70 4.40
CA ASN A 332 -2.67 11.94 3.69
C ASN A 332 -2.30 11.79 2.20
N TYR A 333 -3.26 12.06 1.32
CA TYR A 333 -3.13 11.94 -0.13
C TYR A 333 -2.71 10.55 -0.62
N ASN A 334 -3.04 9.49 0.11
CA ASN A 334 -2.91 8.12 -0.41
C ASN A 334 -4.01 7.90 -1.46
N ASP A 335 -3.72 8.26 -2.69
CA ASP A 335 -4.69 8.39 -3.78
C ASP A 335 -4.08 7.98 -5.12
N TYR A 336 -4.75 8.28 -6.22
CA TYR A 336 -4.39 7.81 -7.56
C TYR A 336 -3.71 8.89 -8.39
N PHE A 337 -2.52 8.58 -8.92
CA PHE A 337 -1.70 9.49 -9.70
C PHE A 337 -1.10 8.82 -10.94
N LEU A 338 -0.91 9.57 -12.02
CA LEU A 338 0.00 9.16 -13.08
C LEU A 338 1.45 9.26 -12.58
N LEU A 339 2.30 8.36 -13.03
CA LEU A 339 3.75 8.48 -12.77
C LEU A 339 4.43 9.39 -13.80
N ASP A 340 3.87 9.47 -15.01
CA ASP A 340 4.30 10.34 -16.09
C ASP A 340 3.06 10.91 -16.80
N ALA A 341 3.02 12.21 -17.06
CA ALA A 341 1.87 12.87 -17.69
C ALA A 341 1.73 12.55 -19.18
N PHE A 342 2.83 12.21 -19.86
CA PHE A 342 2.84 11.84 -21.27
C PHE A 342 4.10 11.05 -21.64
N ASP A 343 4.14 10.50 -22.86
CA ASP A 343 5.28 9.78 -23.45
C ASP A 343 5.67 10.37 -24.81
N VAL A 344 6.96 10.66 -24.97
CA VAL A 344 7.53 11.16 -26.24
C VAL A 344 8.73 10.31 -26.63
N ALA A 345 8.77 9.82 -27.85
CA ALA A 345 9.87 9.00 -28.33
C ALA A 345 11.21 9.73 -28.23
N GLY A 346 12.18 9.09 -27.57
CA GLY A 346 13.55 9.59 -27.42
C GLY A 346 13.75 10.66 -26.35
N THR A 347 12.73 10.94 -25.54
CA THR A 347 12.84 11.83 -24.38
C THR A 347 12.40 11.07 -23.13
N SER A 348 13.26 11.01 -22.12
CA SER A 348 12.94 10.43 -20.83
C SER A 348 12.70 11.53 -19.80
N PHE A 349 11.60 11.40 -19.06
CA PHE A 349 11.27 12.26 -17.91
C PHE A 349 11.35 11.49 -16.59
N SER A 350 12.12 10.40 -16.57
CA SER A 350 12.09 9.44 -15.47
C SER A 350 12.60 10.01 -14.13
N TYR A 351 13.32 11.10 -14.10
CA TYR A 351 13.83 11.78 -12.89
C TYR A 351 14.33 10.80 -11.82
N GLY A 352 15.14 9.81 -12.24
CA GLY A 352 15.65 8.79 -11.35
C GLY A 352 14.55 7.86 -10.78
N GLN A 353 13.42 7.73 -11.47
CA GLN A 353 12.41 6.76 -11.09
C GLN A 353 12.97 5.34 -11.12
N SER A 354 12.67 4.58 -10.08
CA SER A 354 13.09 3.19 -9.96
C SER A 354 12.09 2.41 -9.12
N MET A 355 12.07 1.08 -9.30
CA MET A 355 11.20 0.20 -8.52
C MET A 355 11.88 -1.10 -8.13
N LEU A 356 11.42 -1.70 -7.05
CA LEU A 356 11.67 -3.10 -6.75
C LEU A 356 10.54 -3.94 -7.35
N TYR A 357 10.84 -4.60 -8.45
CA TYR A 357 9.95 -5.50 -9.18
C TYR A 357 10.05 -6.93 -8.64
N ARG A 358 8.93 -7.62 -8.51
CA ARG A 358 8.80 -8.95 -7.89
C ARG A 358 9.25 -8.96 -6.43
N LEU A 359 8.78 -7.96 -5.68
CA LEU A 359 9.05 -7.84 -4.25
C LEU A 359 8.04 -8.67 -3.44
N TYR A 360 8.44 -9.87 -3.05
CA TYR A 360 7.67 -10.79 -2.22
C TYR A 360 8.61 -11.66 -1.38
N PRO A 361 8.15 -12.30 -0.29
CA PRO A 361 8.96 -13.19 0.55
C PRO A 361 9.71 -14.28 -0.25
N ALA A 362 10.95 -14.59 0.14
CA ALA A 362 11.84 -15.49 -0.63
C ALA A 362 11.33 -16.93 -0.72
N GLU A 363 10.56 -17.37 0.26
CA GLU A 363 9.91 -18.69 0.28
C GLU A 363 8.48 -18.51 0.79
N ASP A 364 7.55 -19.29 0.25
CA ASP A 364 6.41 -19.78 1.00
C ASP A 364 6.93 -20.71 2.10
N VAL A 365 7.58 -20.15 3.14
CA VAL A 365 7.63 -20.87 4.41
C VAL A 365 6.19 -20.94 4.84
N PRO A 366 5.56 -22.11 4.79
CA PRO A 366 4.16 -22.25 5.11
C PRO A 366 3.95 -21.67 6.51
N LEU A 367 3.02 -20.73 6.67
CA LEU A 367 2.58 -20.29 7.99
C LEU A 367 1.99 -21.43 8.79
N TRP A 368 1.75 -22.52 8.12
CA TRP A 368 1.15 -23.75 8.61
C TRP A 368 1.91 -24.96 8.03
N ASP A 369 1.83 -26.06 8.73
CA ASP A 369 2.46 -27.32 8.33
C ASP A 369 1.45 -28.22 7.62
N ILE A 370 0.17 -28.14 7.98
CA ILE A 370 -0.92 -28.88 7.32
C ILE A 370 -2.20 -28.05 7.22
N ASP A 371 -2.97 -28.27 6.16
CA ASP A 371 -4.34 -27.79 5.96
C ASP A 371 -5.29 -28.98 6.08
N VAL A 372 -6.28 -28.88 6.95
CA VAL A 372 -7.34 -29.89 7.10
C VAL A 372 -8.68 -29.19 6.99
N ASP A 373 -9.45 -29.55 5.97
CA ASP A 373 -10.78 -28.98 5.67
C ASP A 373 -10.78 -27.43 5.59
N GLY A 374 -9.70 -26.84 5.08
CA GLY A 374 -9.55 -25.40 4.92
C GLY A 374 -9.12 -24.67 6.21
N VAL A 375 -8.77 -25.38 7.26
CA VAL A 375 -8.16 -24.84 8.48
C VAL A 375 -6.69 -25.21 8.53
N CYS A 376 -5.84 -24.24 8.79
CA CYS A 376 -4.38 -24.39 8.79
C CYS A 376 -3.84 -24.54 10.21
N TYR A 377 -2.87 -25.46 10.34
CA TYR A 377 -2.28 -25.82 11.63
C TYR A 377 -0.76 -25.78 11.59
N LYS A 378 -0.17 -25.24 12.62
CA LYS A 378 1.25 -25.38 12.94
C LYS A 378 1.42 -26.58 13.86
N LEU A 379 2.36 -27.46 13.54
CA LEU A 379 2.67 -28.62 14.35
C LEU A 379 3.85 -28.30 15.27
N ASN A 380 3.70 -28.59 16.54
CA ASN A 380 4.72 -28.35 17.55
C ASN A 380 4.92 -29.63 18.39
N GLY A 381 5.94 -30.38 18.04
CA GLY A 381 6.31 -31.60 18.76
C GLY A 381 5.17 -32.63 18.81
N HIS A 382 4.25 -32.49 19.74
CA HIS A 382 3.14 -33.41 20.00
C HIS A 382 1.76 -32.78 19.91
N GLU A 383 1.66 -31.51 19.55
CA GLU A 383 0.40 -30.76 19.52
C GLU A 383 0.25 -29.98 18.21
N ALA A 384 -0.98 -29.62 17.85
CA ALA A 384 -1.30 -28.75 16.74
C ALA A 384 -1.93 -27.45 17.25
N THR A 385 -1.56 -26.35 16.63
CA THR A 385 -2.10 -25.02 16.92
C THR A 385 -2.76 -24.47 15.64
N VAL A 386 -4.02 -24.03 15.72
CA VAL A 386 -4.68 -23.35 14.61
C VAL A 386 -3.96 -22.04 14.33
N THR A 387 -3.65 -21.77 13.06
CA THR A 387 -2.93 -20.54 12.66
C THR A 387 -3.61 -19.88 11.47
N THR A 388 -3.12 -18.69 11.09
CA THR A 388 -3.60 -18.00 9.88
C THR A 388 -3.23 -18.78 8.62
N ARG A 389 -4.07 -18.71 7.60
CA ARG A 389 -3.84 -19.36 6.32
C ARG A 389 -2.86 -18.59 5.45
N GLU A 390 -2.93 -17.27 5.54
CA GLU A 390 -2.11 -16.36 4.73
C GLU A 390 -1.41 -15.38 5.66
N ARG A 391 -0.28 -14.82 5.23
CA ARG A 391 0.43 -13.76 5.98
C ARG A 391 -0.45 -12.54 6.17
N ARG A 392 -1.34 -12.28 5.22
CA ARG A 392 -2.47 -11.35 5.41
C ARG A 392 -3.54 -12.02 6.25
N TYR A 393 -3.93 -11.36 7.32
CA TYR A 393 -5.08 -11.80 8.10
C TYR A 393 -6.39 -11.68 7.27
N GLY A 394 -7.42 -12.41 7.67
CA GLY A 394 -8.74 -12.30 7.03
C GLY A 394 -9.10 -13.41 6.06
N SER A 395 -8.31 -14.48 5.99
CA SER A 395 -8.47 -15.58 5.04
C SER A 395 -9.57 -16.58 5.36
N TYR A 396 -10.13 -16.59 6.58
CA TYR A 396 -11.21 -17.48 6.97
C TYR A 396 -12.58 -16.81 6.84
N SER A 397 -13.57 -17.56 6.36
CA SER A 397 -14.93 -17.06 6.15
C SER A 397 -16.01 -18.11 6.43
N GLY A 398 -17.25 -17.68 6.60
CA GLY A 398 -18.41 -18.56 6.76
C GLY A 398 -18.41 -19.30 8.10
N ALA A 399 -18.52 -20.62 8.08
CA ALA A 399 -18.51 -21.49 9.25
C ALA A 399 -17.22 -22.31 9.28
N VAL A 400 -16.49 -22.26 10.37
CA VAL A 400 -15.26 -23.02 10.60
C VAL A 400 -15.48 -24.03 11.72
N VAL A 401 -15.11 -25.28 11.49
CA VAL A 401 -15.13 -26.34 12.50
C VAL A 401 -13.70 -26.83 12.72
N ILE A 402 -13.23 -26.70 13.95
CA ILE A 402 -11.88 -27.14 14.35
C ILE A 402 -12.02 -28.53 14.97
N PRO A 403 -11.36 -29.57 14.42
CA PRO A 403 -11.38 -30.91 14.99
C PRO A 403 -10.53 -30.98 16.28
N SER A 404 -10.77 -31.99 17.10
CA SER A 404 -10.00 -32.24 18.34
C SER A 404 -8.56 -32.67 18.07
N GLU A 405 -8.30 -33.23 16.89
CA GLU A 405 -6.99 -33.73 16.48
C GLU A 405 -6.85 -33.65 14.96
N VAL A 406 -5.62 -33.56 14.48
CA VAL A 406 -5.24 -33.61 13.06
C VAL A 406 -4.12 -34.63 12.85
N THR A 407 -4.05 -35.23 11.65
CA THR A 407 -3.04 -36.23 11.34
C THR A 407 -2.12 -35.77 10.22
N SER A 408 -0.82 -35.85 10.42
CA SER A 408 0.21 -35.59 9.42
C SER A 408 1.21 -36.74 9.37
N GLN A 409 1.48 -37.22 8.19
CA GLN A 409 2.47 -38.33 7.95
C GLN A 409 2.28 -39.54 8.89
N GLY A 410 1.02 -39.86 9.23
CA GLY A 410 0.68 -41.00 10.10
C GLY A 410 0.80 -40.70 11.62
N VAL A 411 1.15 -39.48 12.01
CA VAL A 411 1.19 -39.01 13.41
C VAL A 411 -0.04 -38.18 13.68
N THR A 412 -0.72 -38.44 14.79
CA THR A 412 -1.91 -37.67 15.23
C THR A 412 -1.51 -36.63 16.28
N TYR A 413 -1.96 -35.44 16.11
CA TYR A 413 -1.67 -34.25 16.95
C TYR A 413 -2.99 -33.72 17.53
N PRO A 414 -3.18 -33.67 18.86
CA PRO A 414 -4.31 -32.99 19.46
C PRO A 414 -4.23 -31.49 19.16
N VAL A 415 -5.35 -30.87 18.82
CA VAL A 415 -5.44 -29.42 18.57
C VAL A 415 -5.69 -28.75 19.92
N THR A 416 -4.69 -28.03 20.43
CA THR A 416 -4.71 -27.52 21.80
C THR A 416 -4.74 -25.99 21.91
N ALA A 417 -4.48 -25.25 20.81
CA ALA A 417 -4.46 -23.81 20.87
C ALA A 417 -4.95 -23.15 19.58
N ILE A 418 -5.44 -21.93 19.74
CA ILE A 418 -5.63 -20.97 18.67
C ILE A 418 -4.46 -19.98 18.76
N ALA A 419 -3.65 -19.85 17.71
CA ALA A 419 -2.50 -18.94 17.67
C ALA A 419 -2.91 -17.47 17.77
N ASP A 420 -1.94 -16.64 18.11
CA ASP A 420 -2.10 -15.18 18.06
C ASP A 420 -2.47 -14.75 16.63
N GLY A 421 -3.53 -13.96 16.51
CA GLY A 421 -4.04 -13.47 15.23
C GLY A 421 -4.62 -14.53 14.26
N ALA A 422 -4.81 -15.79 14.66
CA ALA A 422 -5.22 -16.88 13.76
C ALA A 422 -6.43 -16.52 12.86
N PHE A 423 -7.43 -15.87 13.40
CA PHE A 423 -8.64 -15.41 12.70
C PHE A 423 -8.75 -13.87 12.65
N LYS A 424 -7.68 -13.13 12.95
CA LYS A 424 -7.70 -11.66 12.90
C LYS A 424 -8.21 -11.16 11.54
N ASN A 425 -9.04 -10.11 11.55
CA ASN A 425 -9.63 -9.49 10.35
C ASN A 425 -10.54 -10.43 9.50
N CYS A 426 -10.94 -11.59 10.02
CA CYS A 426 -11.87 -12.48 9.32
C CYS A 426 -13.31 -11.91 9.39
N SER A 427 -13.54 -10.77 8.73
CA SER A 427 -14.80 -10.02 8.78
C SER A 427 -16.01 -10.81 8.24
N SER A 428 -15.79 -11.82 7.42
CA SER A 428 -16.82 -12.71 6.87
C SER A 428 -16.98 -14.02 7.65
N LEU A 429 -16.25 -14.25 8.73
CA LEU A 429 -16.36 -15.42 9.62
C LEU A 429 -17.64 -15.30 10.45
N ARG A 430 -18.53 -16.30 10.35
CA ARG A 430 -19.85 -16.27 10.98
C ARG A 430 -19.94 -17.11 12.25
N THR A 431 -19.33 -18.29 12.22
CA THR A 431 -19.32 -19.23 13.34
C THR A 431 -17.98 -19.97 13.39
N VAL A 432 -17.52 -20.25 14.62
CA VAL A 432 -16.39 -21.13 14.87
C VAL A 432 -16.77 -22.15 15.92
N THR A 433 -16.55 -23.43 15.63
CA THR A 433 -16.71 -24.51 16.60
C THR A 433 -15.35 -24.93 17.12
N LEU A 434 -15.13 -24.71 18.41
CA LEU A 434 -13.90 -25.08 19.12
C LEU A 434 -14.04 -26.49 19.73
N PRO A 435 -13.04 -27.35 19.58
CA PRO A 435 -13.04 -28.66 20.22
C PRO A 435 -12.71 -28.56 21.74
N PRO A 436 -13.09 -29.56 22.53
CA PRO A 436 -12.84 -29.54 23.98
C PRO A 436 -11.34 -29.63 24.34
N THR A 437 -10.49 -29.92 23.38
CA THR A 437 -9.02 -30.00 23.54
C THR A 437 -8.31 -28.67 23.61
N ILE A 438 -8.98 -27.56 23.22
CA ILE A 438 -8.37 -26.22 23.26
C ILE A 438 -8.12 -25.82 24.71
N LYS A 439 -6.89 -25.39 24.97
CA LYS A 439 -6.40 -24.89 26.27
C LYS A 439 -6.18 -23.39 26.27
N ARG A 440 -5.75 -22.82 25.11
CA ARG A 440 -5.42 -21.39 24.97
C ARG A 440 -6.05 -20.79 23.73
N ILE A 441 -6.56 -19.55 23.89
CA ILE A 441 -6.94 -18.67 22.79
C ILE A 441 -5.97 -17.48 22.81
N GLY A 442 -5.20 -17.35 21.73
CA GLY A 442 -4.12 -16.40 21.61
C GLY A 442 -4.57 -14.94 21.49
N LYS A 443 -3.61 -14.05 21.57
CA LYS A 443 -3.78 -12.60 21.47
C LYS A 443 -4.32 -12.23 20.09
N TYR A 444 -5.32 -11.34 20.05
CA TYR A 444 -5.98 -10.94 18.79
C TYR A 444 -6.59 -12.09 17.98
N ALA A 445 -6.73 -13.29 18.53
CA ALA A 445 -7.10 -14.49 17.78
C ALA A 445 -8.35 -14.30 16.88
N PHE A 446 -9.34 -13.58 17.34
CA PHE A 446 -10.60 -13.25 16.62
C PHE A 446 -10.82 -11.74 16.49
N LYS A 447 -9.78 -10.92 16.68
CA LYS A 447 -9.93 -9.47 16.53
C LYS A 447 -10.48 -9.11 15.17
N ASP A 448 -11.46 -8.16 15.14
CA ASP A 448 -12.10 -7.68 13.92
C ASP A 448 -12.88 -8.77 13.15
N CYS A 449 -13.31 -9.85 13.80
CA CYS A 449 -14.27 -10.81 13.26
C CYS A 449 -15.69 -10.24 13.34
N THR A 450 -15.95 -9.19 12.57
CA THR A 450 -17.17 -8.36 12.70
C THR A 450 -18.48 -9.11 12.41
N SER A 451 -18.43 -10.24 11.69
CA SER A 451 -19.61 -11.10 11.41
C SER A 451 -19.79 -12.27 12.38
N LEU A 452 -18.86 -12.49 13.32
CA LEU A 452 -18.94 -13.58 14.30
C LEU A 452 -20.11 -13.33 15.28
N ARG A 453 -21.08 -14.24 15.31
CA ARG A 453 -22.34 -14.07 16.06
C ARG A 453 -22.35 -14.75 17.42
N ALA A 454 -21.65 -15.86 17.51
CA ALA A 454 -21.62 -16.67 18.73
C ALA A 454 -20.30 -17.42 18.82
N ILE A 455 -19.82 -17.61 20.04
CA ILE A 455 -18.71 -18.51 20.34
C ILE A 455 -19.01 -19.27 21.64
N ASN A 456 -18.67 -20.55 21.62
CA ASN A 456 -18.68 -21.39 22.80
C ASN A 456 -17.23 -21.71 23.17
N ILE A 457 -16.77 -21.19 24.29
CA ILE A 457 -15.45 -21.45 24.87
C ILE A 457 -15.54 -22.78 25.61
N PRO A 458 -14.79 -23.82 25.20
CA PRO A 458 -14.84 -25.13 25.84
C PRO A 458 -14.30 -25.11 27.29
N ASP A 459 -14.71 -26.08 28.08
CA ASP A 459 -14.25 -26.25 29.47
C ASP A 459 -12.72 -26.51 29.57
N GLY A 460 -12.07 -26.92 28.49
CA GLY A 460 -10.61 -27.15 28.43
C GLY A 460 -9.77 -25.85 28.39
N VAL A 461 -10.40 -24.71 28.04
CA VAL A 461 -9.69 -23.43 27.91
C VAL A 461 -9.37 -22.88 29.30
N THR A 462 -8.08 -22.59 29.53
CA THR A 462 -7.58 -21.96 30.77
C THR A 462 -7.20 -20.51 30.57
N GLU A 463 -6.82 -20.12 29.33
CA GLU A 463 -6.33 -18.77 29.00
C GLU A 463 -7.03 -18.20 27.77
N ILE A 464 -7.53 -16.97 27.88
CA ILE A 464 -7.97 -16.11 26.78
C ILE A 464 -7.09 -14.86 26.83
N ALA A 465 -6.20 -14.72 25.86
CA ALA A 465 -5.21 -13.64 25.86
C ALA A 465 -5.82 -12.27 25.48
N ASP A 466 -5.01 -11.21 25.59
CA ASP A 466 -5.42 -9.84 25.31
C ASP A 466 -6.07 -9.66 23.95
N PHE A 467 -7.13 -8.84 23.89
CA PHE A 467 -7.81 -8.44 22.66
C PHE A 467 -8.34 -9.60 21.81
N ALA A 468 -8.49 -10.79 22.38
CA ALA A 468 -8.80 -12.02 21.63
C ALA A 468 -10.06 -11.89 20.75
N PHE A 469 -11.09 -11.19 21.22
CA PHE A 469 -12.38 -10.97 20.51
C PHE A 469 -12.68 -9.48 20.32
N LEU A 470 -11.68 -8.61 20.36
CA LEU A 470 -11.88 -7.18 20.15
C LEU A 470 -12.59 -6.92 18.82
N ASN A 471 -13.59 -6.02 18.83
CA ASN A 471 -14.39 -5.63 17.65
C ASN A 471 -15.21 -6.76 17.01
N CYS A 472 -15.57 -7.80 17.75
CA CYS A 472 -16.56 -8.78 17.29
C CYS A 472 -17.99 -8.20 17.40
N TRP A 473 -18.32 -7.18 16.61
CA TRP A 473 -19.50 -6.32 16.77
C TRP A 473 -20.84 -7.03 16.75
N LEU A 474 -20.94 -8.15 16.01
CA LEU A 474 -22.18 -8.93 15.91
C LEU A 474 -22.27 -10.08 16.92
N MET A 475 -21.27 -10.25 17.79
CA MET A 475 -21.24 -11.30 18.78
C MET A 475 -22.30 -11.03 19.88
N SER A 476 -23.39 -11.79 19.85
CA SER A 476 -24.50 -11.67 20.77
C SER A 476 -24.60 -12.82 21.76
N THR A 477 -23.84 -13.89 21.55
CA THR A 477 -23.86 -15.07 22.39
C THR A 477 -22.44 -15.54 22.70
N LEU A 478 -22.11 -15.57 23.98
CA LEU A 478 -20.87 -16.09 24.51
C LEU A 478 -21.19 -17.13 25.59
N THR A 479 -20.69 -18.35 25.43
CA THR A 479 -20.69 -19.34 26.50
C THR A 479 -19.25 -19.51 26.99
N MET A 480 -19.02 -19.36 28.29
CA MET A 480 -17.70 -19.43 28.89
C MET A 480 -17.47 -20.81 29.52
N GLY A 481 -16.34 -21.43 29.21
CA GLY A 481 -15.87 -22.66 29.85
C GLY A 481 -15.62 -22.47 31.35
N ARG A 482 -15.74 -23.55 32.10
CA ARG A 482 -15.69 -23.51 33.59
C ARG A 482 -14.28 -23.33 34.16
N HIS A 483 -13.26 -23.60 33.37
CA HIS A 483 -11.85 -23.59 33.83
C HIS A 483 -11.03 -22.43 33.27
N VAL A 484 -11.69 -21.39 32.74
CA VAL A 484 -10.99 -20.17 32.31
C VAL A 484 -10.42 -19.46 33.56
N GLU A 485 -9.11 -19.45 33.68
CA GLU A 485 -8.35 -18.88 34.80
C GLU A 485 -7.87 -17.47 34.49
N GLU A 486 -7.50 -17.20 33.23
CA GLU A 486 -7.01 -15.91 32.78
C GLU A 486 -7.84 -15.37 31.61
N ILE A 487 -8.23 -14.09 31.74
CA ILE A 487 -8.83 -13.30 30.66
C ILE A 487 -8.01 -12.03 30.53
N GLY A 488 -7.38 -11.86 29.37
CA GLY A 488 -6.50 -10.75 29.07
C GLY A 488 -7.22 -9.42 28.92
N TYR A 489 -6.44 -8.38 28.77
CA TYR A 489 -6.90 -6.99 28.65
C TYR A 489 -7.73 -6.81 27.37
N TYR A 490 -8.93 -6.22 27.48
CA TYR A 490 -9.88 -6.05 26.36
C TYR A 490 -10.10 -7.34 25.54
N ALA A 491 -10.16 -8.50 26.17
CA ALA A 491 -10.37 -9.78 25.49
C ALA A 491 -11.70 -9.85 24.73
N PHE A 492 -12.71 -9.06 25.11
CA PHE A 492 -14.04 -8.98 24.50
C PHE A 492 -14.46 -7.56 24.19
#